data_ce34f742d564e60ca6eb0c314350165a
#
_entry.id   ce34f742d564e60ca6eb0c314350165a
#
_cell.length_a   1.000
_cell.length_b   1.000
_cell.length_c   1.000
_cell.angle_alpha   90.00
_cell.angle_beta   90.00
_cell.angle_gamma   90.00
#
_symmetry.space_group_name_H-M   'P 1'
#
loop_
_entity.id
_entity.type
_entity.pdbx_description
1 polymer ?
#
loop_
_entity_poly.entity_id
_entity_poly.type
_entity_poly.pdbx_seq_one_letter_code
_entity_poly.pdbx_strand_id
1 'polypeptide(L)'
;RSSAASDVYKRQYNISSQIFFKMLDNKDIIPCCTGMIQKEVAERIAAGPGSKTYGILSVLIQAWYKVEYLFTVSEHVFNPPPKVKSAVIRMTRNDTQELGCDEKLFKQVVKTTFNQRRKTLRNSIKPILGKECPLTEDTLFNKRPEQLSVEEFIDLTNKVEIALKEMNLQP
;
A
#
# COMPACT_ATOMS: atom_id res chain seq x y z
N ARG A 1 -21.56 20.54 -17.48
CA ARG A 1 -20.13 20.99 -17.64
C ARG A 1 -19.23 20.56 -16.46
N SER A 2 -19.70 19.69 -15.57
CA SER A 2 -18.96 19.24 -14.37
C SER A 2 -18.19 17.90 -14.55
N SER A 3 -18.44 17.15 -15.61
CA SER A 3 -17.88 15.80 -15.77
C SER A 3 -16.42 15.77 -16.23
N ALA A 4 -16.02 16.67 -17.12
CA ALA A 4 -14.67 16.68 -17.68
C ALA A 4 -13.58 17.02 -16.63
N ALA A 5 -13.87 17.96 -15.72
CA ALA A 5 -12.93 18.32 -14.64
C ALA A 5 -12.75 17.19 -13.61
N SER A 6 -13.83 16.45 -13.34
CA SER A 6 -13.78 15.30 -12.44
C SER A 6 -13.01 14.11 -13.05
N ASP A 7 -13.07 13.94 -14.37
CA ASP A 7 -12.35 12.86 -15.07
C ASP A 7 -10.85 13.14 -15.18
N VAL A 8 -10.45 14.37 -15.38
CA VAL A 8 -9.03 14.78 -15.33
C VAL A 8 -8.47 14.55 -13.92
N TYR A 9 -9.25 14.82 -12.90
CA TYR A 9 -8.88 14.61 -11.49
C TYR A 9 -8.69 13.12 -11.14
N LYS A 10 -9.60 12.27 -11.60
CA LYS A 10 -9.49 10.81 -11.43
C LYS A 10 -8.32 10.23 -12.21
N ARG A 11 -8.04 10.77 -13.41
CA ARG A 11 -6.89 10.35 -14.22
C ARG A 11 -5.55 10.70 -13.57
N GLN A 12 -5.41 11.89 -12.98
CA GLN A 12 -4.19 12.25 -12.23
C GLN A 12 -3.97 11.34 -11.02
N TYR A 13 -5.02 10.93 -10.33
CA TYR A 13 -4.93 9.99 -9.22
C TYR A 13 -4.44 8.60 -9.67
N ASN A 14 -4.96 8.10 -10.80
CA ASN A 14 -4.51 6.83 -11.39
C ASN A 14 -3.08 6.90 -11.92
N ILE A 15 -2.67 8.02 -12.51
CA ILE A 15 -1.32 8.23 -13.03
C ILE A 15 -0.29 8.20 -11.90
N SER A 16 -0.55 8.88 -10.79
CA SER A 16 0.36 8.88 -9.63
C SER A 16 0.58 7.46 -9.07
N SER A 17 -0.49 6.69 -8.91
CA SER A 17 -0.39 5.30 -8.45
C SER A 17 0.40 4.42 -9.42
N GLN A 18 0.20 4.59 -10.73
CA GLN A 18 0.95 3.86 -11.76
C GLN A 18 2.44 4.20 -11.73
N ILE A 19 2.79 5.46 -11.52
CA ILE A 19 4.20 5.90 -11.39
C ILE A 19 4.86 5.20 -10.21
N PHE A 20 4.18 5.12 -9.06
CA PHE A 20 4.73 4.44 -7.88
C PHE A 20 4.87 2.94 -8.09
N PHE A 21 3.93 2.28 -8.74
CA PHE A 21 4.07 0.87 -9.10
C PHE A 21 5.22 0.64 -10.08
N LYS A 22 5.39 1.54 -11.05
CA LYS A 22 6.53 1.49 -11.98
C LYS A 22 7.86 1.68 -11.25
N MET A 23 7.92 2.57 -10.28
CA MET A 23 9.08 2.75 -9.41
C MET A 23 9.40 1.45 -8.64
N LEU A 24 8.40 0.81 -8.07
CA LEU A 24 8.56 -0.45 -7.33
C LEU A 24 9.05 -1.59 -8.23
N ASP A 25 8.55 -1.66 -9.47
CA ASP A 25 9.00 -2.65 -10.46
C ASP A 25 10.46 -2.46 -10.87
N ASN A 26 10.99 -1.23 -10.71
CA ASN A 26 12.36 -0.85 -11.06
C ASN A 26 13.19 -0.43 -9.83
N LYS A 27 12.83 -0.90 -8.64
CA LYS A 27 13.47 -0.52 -7.38
C LYS A 27 14.97 -0.78 -7.32
N ASP A 28 15.46 -1.75 -8.10
CA ASP A 28 16.88 -2.11 -8.15
C ASP A 28 17.74 -1.06 -8.84
N ILE A 29 17.13 -0.22 -9.67
CA ILE A 29 17.82 0.84 -10.43
C ILE A 29 17.38 2.26 -10.03
N ILE A 30 16.35 2.39 -9.18
CA ILE A 30 15.85 3.69 -8.72
C ILE A 30 16.18 3.86 -7.23
N PRO A 31 17.31 4.49 -6.88
CA PRO A 31 17.71 4.64 -5.49
C PRO A 31 16.93 5.74 -4.74
N CYS A 32 16.40 6.72 -5.46
CA CYS A 32 15.68 7.84 -4.89
C CYS A 32 14.64 8.38 -5.87
N CYS A 33 13.50 8.77 -5.35
CA CYS A 33 12.47 9.48 -6.11
C CYS A 33 11.93 10.63 -5.29
N THR A 34 11.95 11.83 -5.85
CA THR A 34 11.38 13.03 -5.23
C THR A 34 10.38 13.64 -6.20
N GLY A 35 9.25 14.06 -5.70
CA GLY A 35 8.22 14.64 -6.54
C GLY A 35 7.15 15.36 -5.75
N MET A 36 6.38 16.17 -6.48
CA MET A 36 5.21 16.87 -5.97
C MET A 36 3.95 16.12 -6.40
N ILE A 37 3.11 15.81 -5.45
CA ILE A 37 1.85 15.11 -5.64
C ILE A 37 0.74 15.77 -4.80
N GLN A 38 -0.49 15.32 -4.97
CA GLN A 38 -1.59 15.77 -4.11
C GLN A 38 -1.28 15.45 -2.64
N LYS A 39 -1.56 16.42 -1.76
CA LYS A 39 -1.32 16.30 -0.31
C LYS A 39 -1.90 15.02 0.28
N GLU A 40 -3.13 14.67 -0.06
CA GLU A 40 -3.80 13.46 0.43
C GLU A 40 -3.05 12.18 0.04
N VAL A 41 -2.53 12.11 -1.19
CA VAL A 41 -1.74 10.96 -1.65
C VAL A 41 -0.40 10.89 -0.92
N ALA A 42 0.26 12.03 -0.72
CA ALA A 42 1.51 12.12 0.03
C ALA A 42 1.35 11.67 1.48
N GLU A 43 0.30 12.10 2.15
CA GLU A 43 -0.03 11.68 3.51
C GLU A 43 -0.30 10.17 3.59
N ARG A 44 -0.97 9.62 2.58
CA ARG A 44 -1.26 8.19 2.50
C ARG A 44 0.01 7.36 2.33
N ILE A 45 0.92 7.78 1.47
CA ILE A 45 2.21 7.09 1.24
C ILE A 45 3.09 7.14 2.48
N ALA A 46 3.11 8.27 3.19
CA ALA A 46 3.92 8.50 4.38
C ALA A 46 3.27 7.97 5.69
N ALA A 47 2.02 7.54 5.64
CA ALA A 47 1.28 7.13 6.84
C ALA A 47 1.86 5.88 7.50
N GLY A 48 1.80 5.83 8.81
CA GLY A 48 2.13 4.66 9.63
C GLY A 48 0.93 3.81 10.00
N PRO A 49 1.15 2.60 10.53
CA PRO A 49 0.09 1.71 11.00
C PRO A 49 -0.84 2.37 12.02
N GLY A 50 -2.12 2.04 11.97
CA GLY A 50 -3.15 2.57 12.87
C GLY A 50 -3.79 3.86 12.42
N SER A 51 -3.26 4.56 11.42
CA SER A 51 -3.85 5.78 10.90
C SER A 51 -4.94 5.50 9.85
N LYS A 52 -5.87 6.46 9.69
CA LYS A 52 -6.92 6.36 8.68
C LYS A 52 -6.39 6.40 7.24
N THR A 53 -5.24 7.00 7.03
CA THR A 53 -4.61 7.18 5.72
C THR A 53 -3.69 6.03 5.34
N TYR A 54 -3.30 5.19 6.29
CA TYR A 54 -2.50 4.00 6.05
C TYR A 54 -3.24 3.01 5.14
N GLY A 55 -2.60 2.57 4.07
CA GLY A 55 -3.24 1.71 3.08
C GLY A 55 -2.26 0.97 2.17
N ILE A 56 -2.74 0.51 1.03
CA ILE A 56 -1.97 -0.30 0.08
C ILE A 56 -0.65 0.38 -0.30
N LEU A 57 -0.70 1.65 -0.72
CA LEU A 57 0.51 2.38 -1.13
C LEU A 57 1.48 2.57 0.02
N SER A 58 0.98 2.82 1.24
CA SER A 58 1.83 2.94 2.43
C SER A 58 2.67 1.67 2.61
N VAL A 59 2.04 0.51 2.63
CA VAL A 59 2.70 -0.77 2.86
C VAL A 59 3.66 -1.13 1.72
N LEU A 60 3.20 -1.06 0.46
CA LEU A 60 4.00 -1.48 -0.69
C LEU A 60 5.23 -0.59 -0.90
N ILE A 61 5.10 0.72 -0.71
CA ILE A 61 6.24 1.64 -0.87
C ILE A 61 7.18 1.55 0.33
N GLN A 62 6.67 1.55 1.56
CA GLN A 62 7.50 1.50 2.76
C GLN A 62 8.22 0.17 2.96
N ALA A 63 7.80 -0.90 2.29
CA ALA A 63 8.53 -2.16 2.26
C ALA A 63 9.94 -1.99 1.64
N TRP A 64 10.11 -1.08 0.70
CA TRP A 64 11.32 -0.90 -0.09
C TRP A 64 11.94 0.48 0.01
N TYR A 65 11.18 1.51 0.41
CA TYR A 65 11.61 2.90 0.46
C TYR A 65 11.31 3.53 1.82
N LYS A 66 12.25 4.33 2.28
CA LYS A 66 12.00 5.31 3.35
C LYS A 66 11.25 6.49 2.74
N VAL A 67 10.10 6.83 3.28
CA VAL A 67 9.27 7.94 2.81
C VAL A 67 9.42 9.13 3.74
N GLU A 68 9.69 10.30 3.17
CA GLU A 68 9.77 11.57 3.88
C GLU A 68 8.79 12.57 3.28
N TYR A 69 7.87 13.06 4.10
CA TYR A 69 6.99 14.17 3.75
C TYR A 69 7.77 15.46 4.01
N LEU A 70 8.21 16.14 2.95
CA LEU A 70 9.11 17.28 3.10
C LEU A 70 8.36 18.56 3.46
N PHE A 71 7.37 18.96 2.64
CA PHE A 71 6.54 20.13 2.90
C PHE A 71 5.26 20.14 2.07
N THR A 72 4.30 20.94 2.52
CA THR A 72 3.04 21.19 1.81
C THR A 72 3.17 22.41 0.93
N VAL A 73 2.56 22.37 -0.25
CA VAL A 73 2.49 23.48 -1.21
C VAL A 73 1.05 23.94 -1.32
N SER A 74 0.84 25.25 -1.08
CA SER A 74 -0.48 25.85 -1.20
C SER A 74 -0.99 25.83 -2.64
N GLU A 75 -2.30 25.65 -2.82
CA GLU A 75 -2.98 25.77 -4.12
C GLU A 75 -2.79 27.14 -4.78
N HIS A 76 -2.57 28.19 -3.98
CA HIS A 76 -2.46 29.56 -4.47
C HIS A 76 -1.12 29.90 -5.17
N VAL A 77 -0.13 29.00 -5.12
CA VAL A 77 1.14 29.19 -5.86
C VAL A 77 1.03 28.83 -7.33
N PHE A 78 -0.08 28.24 -7.76
CA PHE A 78 -0.31 27.81 -9.14
C PHE A 78 -1.30 28.75 -9.85
N ASN A 79 -1.13 28.88 -11.19
CA ASN A 79 -2.05 29.62 -12.04
C ASN A 79 -2.40 28.76 -13.26
N PRO A 80 -3.66 28.31 -13.41
CA PRO A 80 -4.77 28.44 -12.48
C PRO A 80 -4.58 27.60 -11.21
N PRO A 81 -5.14 28.02 -10.05
CA PRO A 81 -4.97 27.26 -8.82
C PRO A 81 -5.72 25.93 -8.87
N PRO A 82 -5.10 24.80 -8.44
CA PRO A 82 -5.80 23.53 -8.29
C PRO A 82 -6.79 23.58 -7.12
N LYS A 83 -7.70 22.61 -7.08
CA LYS A 83 -8.71 22.52 -5.99
C LYS A 83 -8.17 21.96 -4.68
N VAL A 84 -6.96 21.42 -4.68
CA VAL A 84 -6.34 20.75 -3.53
C VAL A 84 -4.90 21.18 -3.37
N LYS A 85 -4.42 21.13 -2.14
CA LYS A 85 -3.01 21.35 -1.83
C LYS A 85 -2.15 20.23 -2.40
N SER A 86 -0.91 20.55 -2.70
CA SER A 86 0.12 19.61 -3.07
C SER A 86 1.10 19.39 -1.93
N ALA A 87 1.91 18.37 -2.03
CA ALA A 87 3.01 18.11 -1.12
C ALA A 87 4.21 17.56 -1.88
N VAL A 88 5.38 17.87 -1.37
CA VAL A 88 6.64 17.31 -1.88
C VAL A 88 7.07 16.18 -0.94
N ILE A 89 7.31 15.02 -1.53
CA ILE A 89 7.79 13.83 -0.83
C ILE A 89 9.12 13.38 -1.42
N ARG A 90 9.90 12.72 -0.60
CA ARG A 90 11.12 12.02 -1.03
C ARG A 90 11.04 10.57 -0.57
N MET A 91 11.32 9.67 -1.50
CA MET A 91 11.39 8.24 -1.25
C MET A 91 12.82 7.79 -1.56
N THR A 92 13.50 7.24 -0.59
CA THR A 92 14.87 6.74 -0.71
C THR A 92 14.88 5.25 -0.41
N ARG A 93 15.57 4.46 -1.26
CA ARG A 93 15.71 3.02 -1.02
C ARG A 93 16.21 2.77 0.40
N ASN A 94 15.53 1.87 1.11
CA ASN A 94 15.98 1.37 2.41
C ASN A 94 16.96 0.20 2.23
N ASP A 95 17.41 -0.40 3.32
CA ASP A 95 18.39 -1.49 3.31
C ASP A 95 17.79 -2.86 2.91
N THR A 96 16.51 -2.90 2.59
CA THR A 96 15.81 -4.14 2.22
C THR A 96 16.30 -4.64 0.85
N GLN A 97 16.98 -5.76 0.83
CA GLN A 97 17.38 -6.46 -0.40
C GLN A 97 16.32 -7.47 -0.82
N GLU A 98 15.78 -8.18 0.15
CA GLU A 98 14.71 -9.17 0.00
C GLU A 98 13.69 -8.98 1.12
N LEU A 99 12.40 -9.15 0.81
CA LEU A 99 11.34 -9.01 1.83
C LEU A 99 11.33 -10.15 2.86
N GLY A 100 11.92 -11.31 2.53
CA GLY A 100 11.79 -12.52 3.34
C GLY A 100 10.47 -13.26 3.14
N CYS A 101 9.72 -12.92 2.09
CA CYS A 101 8.50 -13.59 1.65
C CYS A 101 8.36 -13.48 0.12
N ASP A 102 7.40 -14.21 -0.47
CA ASP A 102 7.07 -14.06 -1.88
C ASP A 102 6.47 -12.68 -2.16
N GLU A 103 7.13 -11.90 -3.02
CA GLU A 103 6.73 -10.50 -3.32
C GLU A 103 5.36 -10.41 -4.00
N LYS A 104 5.05 -11.36 -4.89
CA LYS A 104 3.79 -11.38 -5.61
C LYS A 104 2.64 -11.69 -4.65
N LEU A 105 2.83 -12.67 -3.78
CA LEU A 105 1.86 -13.02 -2.76
C LEU A 105 1.71 -11.89 -1.73
N PHE A 106 2.79 -11.25 -1.33
CA PHE A 106 2.76 -10.07 -0.46
C PHE A 106 1.86 -8.97 -1.02
N LYS A 107 2.06 -8.61 -2.28
CA LYS A 107 1.22 -7.62 -2.98
C LYS A 107 -0.25 -8.03 -3.03
N GLN A 108 -0.52 -9.31 -3.28
CA GLN A 108 -1.87 -9.86 -3.30
C GLN A 108 -2.54 -9.82 -1.91
N VAL A 109 -1.84 -10.22 -0.87
CA VAL A 109 -2.31 -10.20 0.53
C VAL A 109 -2.64 -8.77 0.95
N VAL A 110 -1.75 -7.81 0.71
CA VAL A 110 -1.96 -6.40 1.03
C VAL A 110 -3.19 -5.85 0.32
N LYS A 111 -3.31 -6.04 -0.99
CA LYS A 111 -4.46 -5.56 -1.77
C LYS A 111 -5.77 -6.21 -1.32
N THR A 112 -5.78 -7.52 -1.13
CA THR A 112 -6.99 -8.26 -0.76
C THR A 112 -7.52 -7.85 0.61
N THR A 113 -6.64 -7.70 1.59
CA THR A 113 -7.04 -7.32 2.95
C THR A 113 -7.52 -5.88 3.02
N PHE A 114 -6.87 -4.95 2.34
CA PHE A 114 -7.29 -3.55 2.29
C PHE A 114 -8.57 -3.30 1.47
N ASN A 115 -8.94 -4.18 0.56
CA ASN A 115 -10.25 -4.11 -0.12
C ASN A 115 -11.43 -4.21 0.85
N GLN A 116 -11.21 -4.82 2.01
CA GLN A 116 -12.19 -4.92 3.10
C GLN A 116 -11.63 -4.32 4.39
N ARG A 117 -11.09 -3.15 4.30
CA ARG A 117 -10.37 -2.42 5.35
C ARG A 117 -11.05 -2.43 6.73
N ARG A 118 -12.38 -2.34 6.77
CA ARG A 118 -13.13 -2.31 8.03
C ARG A 118 -13.28 -3.67 8.71
N LYS A 119 -13.00 -4.75 7.98
CA LYS A 119 -13.12 -6.11 8.51
C LYS A 119 -11.78 -6.58 9.08
N THR A 120 -11.86 -7.50 10.02
CA THR A 120 -10.69 -8.21 10.52
C THR A 120 -10.03 -9.04 9.43
N LEU A 121 -8.76 -9.36 9.58
CA LEU A 121 -8.01 -10.21 8.63
C LEU A 121 -8.70 -11.56 8.42
N ARG A 122 -9.29 -12.15 9.47
CA ARG A 122 -10.08 -13.39 9.37
C ARG A 122 -11.13 -13.35 8.27
N ASN A 123 -11.77 -12.19 8.07
CA ASN A 123 -12.77 -12.00 7.04
C ASN A 123 -12.21 -11.50 5.72
N SER A 124 -11.22 -10.60 5.77
CA SER A 124 -10.69 -9.96 4.57
C SER A 124 -9.74 -10.84 3.77
N ILE A 125 -9.18 -11.90 4.37
CA ILE A 125 -8.26 -12.84 3.70
C ILE A 125 -8.98 -14.01 3.02
N LYS A 126 -10.28 -14.19 3.25
CA LYS A 126 -11.06 -15.30 2.69
C LYS A 126 -10.95 -15.48 1.17
N PRO A 127 -10.83 -14.43 0.34
CA PRO A 127 -10.60 -14.61 -1.09
C PRO A 127 -9.33 -15.39 -1.44
N ILE A 128 -8.34 -15.43 -0.54
CA ILE A 128 -7.08 -16.16 -0.73
C ILE A 128 -7.12 -17.54 -0.06
N LEU A 129 -7.57 -17.61 1.20
CA LEU A 129 -7.50 -18.82 2.03
C LEU A 129 -8.80 -19.65 2.07
N GLY A 130 -9.91 -19.12 1.53
CA GLY A 130 -11.21 -19.76 1.69
C GLY A 130 -11.86 -19.46 3.05
N LYS A 131 -13.01 -20.11 3.31
CA LYS A 131 -13.84 -19.78 4.48
C LYS A 131 -13.42 -20.51 5.77
N GLU A 132 -12.79 -21.65 5.64
CA GLU A 132 -12.56 -22.61 6.74
C GLU A 132 -11.08 -22.96 6.91
N CYS A 133 -10.18 -22.00 6.66
CA CYS A 133 -8.76 -22.24 6.87
C CYS A 133 -8.41 -22.15 8.37
N PRO A 134 -7.81 -23.19 8.98
CA PRO A 134 -7.42 -23.19 10.39
C PRO A 134 -6.47 -22.06 10.78
N LEU A 135 -5.65 -21.57 9.84
CA LEU A 135 -4.74 -20.44 10.07
C LEU A 135 -5.48 -19.20 10.59
N THR A 136 -6.73 -18.99 10.18
CA THR A 136 -7.54 -17.83 10.61
C THR A 136 -7.89 -17.82 12.09
N GLU A 137 -7.61 -18.90 12.82
CA GLU A 137 -7.75 -19.00 14.28
C GLU A 137 -6.62 -18.28 15.04
N ASP A 138 -5.47 -18.02 14.39
CA ASP A 138 -4.38 -17.24 14.96
C ASP A 138 -4.87 -15.85 15.38
N THR A 139 -4.40 -15.37 16.52
CA THR A 139 -4.77 -14.07 17.11
C THR A 139 -4.44 -12.89 16.20
N LEU A 140 -3.44 -13.01 15.34
CA LEU A 140 -3.11 -12.00 14.32
C LEU A 140 -4.31 -11.67 13.43
N PHE A 141 -5.15 -12.66 13.12
CA PHE A 141 -6.33 -12.50 12.26
C PHE A 141 -7.50 -11.75 12.91
N ASN A 142 -7.40 -11.41 14.19
CA ASN A 142 -8.35 -10.53 14.87
C ASN A 142 -8.07 -9.04 14.59
N LYS A 143 -6.85 -8.72 14.14
CA LYS A 143 -6.49 -7.35 13.73
C LYS A 143 -7.15 -6.98 12.41
N ARG A 144 -7.25 -5.66 12.17
CA ARG A 144 -7.60 -5.10 10.87
C ARG A 144 -6.33 -4.81 10.05
N PRO A 145 -6.39 -4.79 8.71
CA PRO A 145 -5.20 -4.54 7.89
C PRO A 145 -4.50 -3.22 8.21
N GLU A 146 -5.24 -2.17 8.58
CA GLU A 146 -4.65 -0.87 8.96
C GLU A 146 -3.80 -0.90 10.23
N GLN A 147 -3.93 -1.93 11.04
CA GLN A 147 -3.18 -2.09 12.29
C GLN A 147 -1.83 -2.81 12.10
N LEU A 148 -1.60 -3.41 10.94
CA LEU A 148 -0.39 -4.19 10.66
C LEU A 148 0.74 -3.29 10.15
N SER A 149 1.94 -3.47 10.73
CA SER A 149 3.17 -2.94 10.16
C SER A 149 3.57 -3.68 8.88
N VAL A 150 4.57 -3.17 8.17
CA VAL A 150 5.13 -3.87 6.99
C VAL A 150 5.67 -5.24 7.38
N GLU A 151 6.38 -5.34 8.50
CA GLU A 151 6.93 -6.60 9.03
C GLU A 151 5.82 -7.60 9.36
N GLU A 152 4.73 -7.15 9.96
CA GLU A 152 3.57 -7.98 10.23
C GLU A 152 2.87 -8.47 8.95
N PHE A 153 2.85 -7.67 7.89
CA PHE A 153 2.37 -8.11 6.58
C PHE A 153 3.28 -9.14 5.92
N ILE A 154 4.59 -9.03 6.12
CA ILE A 154 5.56 -10.04 5.65
C ILE A 154 5.33 -11.37 6.38
N ASP A 155 5.17 -11.34 7.70
CA ASP A 155 4.87 -12.52 8.51
C ASP A 155 3.53 -13.16 8.11
N LEU A 156 2.49 -12.34 7.92
CA LEU A 156 1.20 -12.78 7.42
C LEU A 156 1.32 -13.46 6.05
N THR A 157 2.12 -12.90 5.14
CA THR A 157 2.35 -13.48 3.81
C THR A 157 3.01 -14.85 3.89
N ASN A 158 4.01 -15.00 4.75
CA ASN A 158 4.67 -16.30 4.97
C ASN A 158 3.70 -17.35 5.53
N LYS A 159 2.86 -16.97 6.50
CA LYS A 159 1.82 -17.85 7.06
C LYS A 159 0.80 -18.27 5.99
N VAL A 160 0.39 -17.34 5.16
CA VAL A 160 -0.55 -17.60 4.04
C VAL A 160 0.09 -18.54 3.03
N GLU A 161 1.36 -18.35 2.67
CA GLU A 161 2.08 -19.23 1.74
C GLU A 161 2.13 -20.67 2.24
N ILE A 162 2.45 -20.86 3.51
CA ILE A 162 2.47 -22.20 4.14
C ILE A 162 1.08 -22.84 4.09
N ALA A 163 0.05 -22.10 4.47
CA ALA A 163 -1.33 -22.60 4.45
C ALA A 163 -1.79 -23.00 3.04
N LEU A 164 -1.44 -22.22 2.01
CA LEU A 164 -1.77 -22.53 0.62
C LEU A 164 -1.04 -23.80 0.14
N LYS A 165 0.20 -24.01 0.53
CA LYS A 165 0.96 -25.23 0.22
C LYS A 165 0.33 -26.46 0.88
N GLU A 166 -0.06 -26.36 2.15
CA GLU A 166 -0.74 -27.44 2.88
C GLU A 166 -2.11 -27.78 2.26
N MET A 167 -2.89 -26.78 1.84
CA MET A 167 -4.18 -26.98 1.19
C MET A 167 -4.04 -27.67 -0.18
N ASN A 168 -2.98 -27.38 -0.92
CA ASN A 168 -2.70 -28.01 -2.23
C ASN A 168 -2.13 -29.43 -2.11
N LEU A 169 -1.68 -29.83 -0.93
CA LEU A 169 -1.19 -31.19 -0.65
C LEU A 169 -2.28 -32.13 -0.10
N GLN A 170 -3.47 -31.63 0.18
CA GLN A 170 -4.62 -32.46 0.55
C GLN A 170 -5.24 -33.06 -0.72
N PRO A 171 -5.43 -34.41 -0.80
CA PRO A 171 -5.97 -35.09 -1.96
C PRO A 171 -7.44 -34.74 -2.23
#